data_aa24af8f9a991c6ece4ab22197ccfbba
#
_entry.id   aa24af8f9a991c6ece4ab22197ccfbba
#
_cell.length_a   1.000
_cell.length_b   1.000
_cell.length_c   1.000
_cell.angle_alpha   90.00
_cell.angle_beta   90.00
_cell.angle_gamma   90.00
#
_symmetry.space_group_name_H-M   'P 1'
#
loop_
_entity.id
_entity.type
_entity.pdbx_description
1 polymer ?
#
loop_
_entity_poly.entity_id
_entity_poly.type
_entity_poly.pdbx_seq_one_letter_code
_entity_poly.pdbx_strand_id
1 'polypeptide(L)'
;MKLFPLFGLILMIAVSAFAADGKPVSYKSGSETVNALLYLPQGKGSFPALVVIHEYWGLNDWVKEQASKLADQGYAALAIDLYRGQVAKTPDEAHQIMRGVPEDRANRDLLAATAYLRSLKNVDPKRVGSIGWCMGGGYSLDLAVNDPKLKVAVINYGHLAADEATLKKINADVLGIFGGQDKGIPVDSVKQFEAQLKAMGRTVDIHIFPDAGMPLRIPTTSKPTVPTTRPRHGPTPLIFWQST
;
A
#
# COMPACT_ATOMS: atom_id res chain seq x y z
N MET A 1 41.16 -35.44 38.61
CA MET A 1 40.66 -34.10 38.39
C MET A 1 39.82 -34.13 37.10
N LYS A 2 38.50 -34.26 37.24
CA LYS A 2 37.57 -34.40 36.06
C LYS A 2 36.96 -33.04 35.78
N LEU A 3 37.29 -32.46 34.59
CA LEU A 3 36.64 -31.27 34.07
C LEU A 3 35.24 -31.62 33.54
N PHE A 4 34.20 -30.96 34.09
CA PHE A 4 32.86 -30.98 33.51
C PHE A 4 32.75 -29.81 32.50
N PRO A 5 32.26 -30.05 31.27
CA PRO A 5 31.93 -28.94 30.35
C PRO A 5 30.59 -28.27 30.76
N LEU A 6 30.66 -26.99 31.00
CA LEU A 6 29.48 -26.12 31.25
C LEU A 6 28.73 -25.92 29.90
N PHE A 7 27.66 -26.65 29.68
CA PHE A 7 26.74 -26.40 28.54
C PHE A 7 25.93 -25.14 28.85
N GLY A 8 26.30 -24.03 28.21
CA GLY A 8 25.51 -22.80 28.23
C GLY A 8 24.22 -22.99 27.44
N LEU A 9 23.09 -23.04 28.13
CA LEU A 9 21.74 -23.04 27.54
C LEU A 9 21.45 -21.65 26.98
N ILE A 10 21.59 -21.47 25.65
CA ILE A 10 21.15 -20.26 24.97
C ILE A 10 19.63 -20.31 24.90
N LEU A 11 18.98 -19.58 25.78
CA LEU A 11 17.53 -19.38 25.77
C LEU A 11 17.19 -18.49 24.57
N MET A 12 16.79 -19.07 23.44
CA MET A 12 16.17 -18.33 22.35
C MET A 12 14.80 -17.83 22.82
N ILE A 13 14.74 -16.57 23.19
CA ILE A 13 13.47 -15.87 23.41
C ILE A 13 12.87 -15.68 22.01
N ALA A 14 11.91 -16.51 21.68
CA ALA A 14 11.04 -16.29 20.53
C ALA A 14 10.20 -15.04 20.85
N VAL A 15 10.57 -13.90 20.28
CA VAL A 15 9.73 -12.71 20.29
C VAL A 15 8.55 -13.04 19.39
N SER A 16 7.43 -13.43 19.98
CA SER A 16 6.16 -13.49 19.27
C SER A 16 5.86 -12.09 18.76
N ALA A 17 5.94 -11.88 17.45
CA ALA A 17 5.46 -10.67 16.84
C ALA A 17 3.94 -10.65 17.02
N PHE A 18 3.47 -9.93 18.04
CA PHE A 18 2.06 -9.59 18.13
C PHE A 18 1.80 -8.60 16.99
N ALA A 19 0.90 -8.96 16.08
CA ALA A 19 0.39 -8.04 15.07
C ALA A 19 -0.06 -6.75 15.79
N ALA A 20 0.40 -5.60 15.27
CA ALA A 20 0.04 -4.32 15.88
C ALA A 20 -1.48 -4.12 15.79
N ASP A 21 -2.13 -3.91 16.92
CA ASP A 21 -3.55 -3.56 16.95
C ASP A 21 -3.74 -2.17 16.33
N GLY A 22 -4.68 -2.06 15.38
CA GLY A 22 -5.00 -0.80 14.73
C GLY A 22 -5.66 0.17 15.72
N LYS A 23 -5.03 1.30 15.98
CA LYS A 23 -5.60 2.38 16.79
C LYS A 23 -6.64 3.15 15.97
N PRO A 24 -7.91 3.24 16.39
CA PRO A 24 -8.87 4.11 15.74
C PRO A 24 -8.44 5.57 15.82
N VAL A 25 -8.44 6.23 14.67
CA VAL A 25 -8.13 7.65 14.52
C VAL A 25 -9.12 8.30 13.56
N SER A 26 -9.21 9.62 13.61
CA SER A 26 -9.99 10.38 12.65
C SER A 26 -9.26 11.66 12.27
N TYR A 27 -9.51 12.15 11.06
CA TYR A 27 -8.94 13.39 10.55
C TYR A 27 -9.96 14.18 9.74
N LYS A 28 -9.75 15.48 9.60
CA LYS A 28 -10.62 16.35 8.81
C LYS A 28 -10.29 16.26 7.33
N SER A 29 -11.35 16.21 6.52
CA SER A 29 -11.31 16.28 5.06
C SER A 29 -12.36 17.29 4.59
N GLY A 30 -11.96 18.51 4.40
CA GLY A 30 -12.89 19.63 4.24
C GLY A 30 -13.78 19.79 5.47
N SER A 31 -15.09 19.83 5.26
CA SER A 31 -16.08 19.87 6.34
C SER A 31 -16.37 18.51 7.00
N GLU A 32 -15.94 17.43 6.36
CA GLU A 32 -16.20 16.05 6.81
C GLU A 32 -15.10 15.52 7.75
N THR A 33 -15.40 14.38 8.37
CA THR A 33 -14.43 13.62 9.17
C THR A 33 -14.28 12.23 8.54
N VAL A 34 -13.04 11.82 8.33
CA VAL A 34 -12.68 10.49 7.85
C VAL A 34 -12.19 9.66 9.03
N ASN A 35 -12.74 8.45 9.19
CA ASN A 35 -12.25 7.47 10.15
C ASN A 35 -11.18 6.60 9.49
N ALA A 36 -10.22 6.14 10.30
CA ALA A 36 -9.16 5.28 9.86
C ALA A 36 -8.62 4.43 11.02
N LEU A 37 -7.82 3.43 10.70
CA LEU A 37 -7.05 2.68 11.68
C LEU A 37 -5.57 2.95 11.45
N LEU A 38 -4.89 3.42 12.49
CA LEU A 38 -3.44 3.68 12.47
C LEU A 38 -2.70 2.52 13.13
N TYR A 39 -1.84 1.88 12.38
CA TYR A 39 -0.93 0.84 12.82
C TYR A 39 0.47 1.42 12.88
N LEU A 40 1.16 1.26 14.00
CA LEU A 40 2.50 1.82 14.20
C LEU A 40 3.51 0.70 14.42
N PRO A 41 4.72 0.83 13.87
CA PRO A 41 5.81 -0.07 14.19
C PRO A 41 6.13 -0.05 15.69
N GLN A 42 6.68 -1.14 16.18
CA GLN A 42 7.21 -1.18 17.54
C GLN A 42 8.46 -0.32 17.68
N GLY A 43 8.67 0.22 18.87
CA GLY A 43 9.84 1.01 19.19
C GLY A 43 9.65 2.51 19.06
N LYS A 44 10.77 3.24 19.16
CA LYS A 44 10.83 4.70 19.05
C LYS A 44 11.50 5.07 17.73
N GLY A 45 10.98 6.07 17.03
CA GLY A 45 11.59 6.54 15.80
C GLY A 45 10.67 7.44 14.98
N SER A 46 11.23 7.89 13.86
CA SER A 46 10.51 8.59 12.81
C SER A 46 10.34 7.61 11.65
N PHE A 47 9.19 7.01 11.55
CA PHE A 47 8.88 5.92 10.61
C PHE A 47 8.48 6.44 9.22
N PRO A 48 8.83 5.73 8.14
CA PRO A 48 8.14 5.92 6.87
C PRO A 48 6.66 5.58 7.05
N ALA A 49 5.78 6.20 6.27
CA ALA A 49 4.35 6.00 6.42
C ALA A 49 3.67 5.70 5.09
N LEU A 50 2.58 4.93 5.16
CA LEU A 50 1.76 4.55 4.01
C LEU A 50 0.28 4.82 4.29
N VAL A 51 -0.39 5.48 3.36
CA VAL A 51 -1.85 5.45 3.25
C VAL A 51 -2.23 4.11 2.63
N VAL A 52 -2.98 3.30 3.37
CA VAL A 52 -3.43 1.96 2.95
C VAL A 52 -4.87 2.07 2.46
N ILE A 53 -5.08 1.79 1.17
CA ILE A 53 -6.33 2.06 0.48
C ILE A 53 -7.01 0.74 0.13
N HIS A 54 -8.23 0.56 0.64
CA HIS A 54 -8.98 -0.67 0.51
C HIS A 54 -9.48 -0.92 -0.92
N GLU A 55 -9.85 -2.17 -1.21
CA GLU A 55 -10.57 -2.57 -2.41
C GLU A 55 -12.02 -2.09 -2.39
N TYR A 56 -12.79 -2.41 -3.43
CA TYR A 56 -14.21 -2.05 -3.54
C TYR A 56 -15.13 -2.65 -2.44
N TRP A 57 -14.60 -3.56 -1.61
CA TRP A 57 -15.30 -4.11 -0.45
C TRP A 57 -15.43 -3.16 0.74
N GLY A 58 -14.62 -2.12 0.82
CA GLY A 58 -14.46 -1.26 2.00
C GLY A 58 -13.34 -1.70 2.94
N LEU A 59 -13.22 -1.04 4.10
CA LEU A 59 -12.18 -1.31 5.09
C LEU A 59 -12.49 -2.60 5.88
N ASN A 60 -12.35 -3.74 5.22
CA ASN A 60 -12.58 -5.07 5.77
C ASN A 60 -11.36 -5.59 6.55
N ASP A 61 -11.48 -6.79 7.16
CA ASP A 61 -10.44 -7.35 8.02
C ASP A 61 -9.17 -7.70 7.25
N TRP A 62 -9.28 -8.08 5.97
CA TRP A 62 -8.10 -8.34 5.15
C TRP A 62 -7.24 -7.09 4.98
N VAL A 63 -7.84 -5.93 4.69
CA VAL A 63 -7.09 -4.65 4.57
C VAL A 63 -6.45 -4.26 5.89
N LYS A 64 -7.17 -4.47 7.01
CA LYS A 64 -6.64 -4.23 8.37
C LYS A 64 -5.41 -5.12 8.64
N GLU A 65 -5.47 -6.38 8.24
CA GLU A 65 -4.35 -7.32 8.35
C GLU A 65 -3.15 -6.87 7.50
N GLN A 66 -3.38 -6.40 6.26
CA GLN A 66 -2.29 -5.87 5.43
C GLN A 66 -1.64 -4.65 6.10
N ALA A 67 -2.43 -3.73 6.67
CA ALA A 67 -1.90 -2.57 7.39
C ALA A 67 -1.08 -2.98 8.63
N SER A 68 -1.52 -3.99 9.36
CA SER A 68 -0.77 -4.56 10.49
C SER A 68 0.57 -5.16 10.03
N LYS A 69 0.58 -5.95 8.96
CA LYS A 69 1.81 -6.50 8.37
C LYS A 69 2.80 -5.42 7.91
N LEU A 70 2.30 -4.29 7.39
CA LEU A 70 3.15 -3.16 7.04
C LEU A 70 3.76 -2.51 8.28
N ALA A 71 3.03 -2.44 9.39
CA ALA A 71 3.58 -1.95 10.65
C ALA A 71 4.69 -2.86 11.20
N ASP A 72 4.54 -4.17 11.11
CA ASP A 72 5.58 -5.15 11.46
C ASP A 72 6.84 -4.99 10.61
N GLN A 73 6.70 -4.46 9.39
CA GLN A 73 7.81 -4.16 8.47
C GLN A 73 8.42 -2.76 8.68
N GLY A 74 7.95 -2.01 9.66
CA GLY A 74 8.51 -0.71 10.03
C GLY A 74 7.82 0.51 9.39
N TYR A 75 6.63 0.37 8.81
CA TYR A 75 5.85 1.46 8.25
C TYR A 75 4.72 1.90 9.20
N ALA A 76 4.56 3.19 9.45
CA ALA A 76 3.30 3.69 10.00
C ALA A 76 2.21 3.55 8.93
N ALA A 77 1.25 2.64 9.11
CA ALA A 77 0.23 2.32 8.13
C ALA A 77 -1.13 2.90 8.56
N LEU A 78 -1.70 3.78 7.75
CA LEU A 78 -3.00 4.38 7.96
C LEU A 78 -4.02 3.73 7.02
N ALA A 79 -4.79 2.77 7.52
CA ALA A 79 -5.87 2.13 6.77
C ALA A 79 -7.11 3.03 6.80
N ILE A 80 -7.38 3.69 5.68
CA ILE A 80 -8.44 4.70 5.56
C ILE A 80 -9.78 4.09 5.21
N ASP A 81 -10.87 4.72 5.67
CA ASP A 81 -12.24 4.33 5.36
C ASP A 81 -12.90 5.34 4.41
N LEU A 82 -12.83 5.05 3.11
CA LEU A 82 -13.48 5.87 2.07
C LEU A 82 -15.00 5.70 2.06
N TYR A 83 -15.53 4.67 2.72
CA TYR A 83 -16.93 4.30 2.68
C TYR A 83 -17.73 4.68 3.93
N ARG A 84 -17.08 5.43 4.85
CA ARG A 84 -17.77 5.94 6.07
C ARG A 84 -18.40 4.83 6.92
N GLY A 85 -17.67 3.72 7.14
CA GLY A 85 -18.10 2.60 7.97
C GLY A 85 -18.79 1.47 7.22
N GLN A 86 -19.04 1.62 5.92
CA GLN A 86 -19.66 0.58 5.13
C GLN A 86 -18.64 -0.47 4.66
N VAL A 87 -19.00 -1.74 4.83
CA VAL A 87 -18.25 -2.89 4.30
C VAL A 87 -19.24 -3.80 3.59
N ALA A 88 -19.05 -3.96 2.30
CA ALA A 88 -19.94 -4.75 1.45
C ALA A 88 -19.83 -6.25 1.77
N LYS A 89 -20.94 -6.95 1.67
CA LYS A 89 -21.05 -8.41 1.88
C LYS A 89 -21.24 -9.18 0.58
N THR A 90 -21.66 -8.50 -0.48
CA THR A 90 -21.87 -9.08 -1.80
C THR A 90 -21.20 -8.22 -2.87
N PRO A 91 -20.86 -8.79 -4.05
CA PRO A 91 -20.30 -8.02 -5.15
C PRO A 91 -21.21 -6.87 -5.61
N ASP A 92 -22.51 -7.08 -5.65
CA ASP A 92 -23.48 -6.05 -6.07
C ASP A 92 -23.50 -4.87 -5.11
N GLU A 93 -23.52 -5.15 -3.80
CA GLU A 93 -23.42 -4.13 -2.75
C GLU A 93 -22.08 -3.36 -2.88
N ALA A 94 -20.97 -4.08 -3.08
CA ALA A 94 -19.66 -3.47 -3.25
C ALA A 94 -19.62 -2.51 -4.46
N HIS A 95 -20.19 -2.92 -5.59
CA HIS A 95 -20.31 -2.07 -6.77
C HIS A 95 -21.21 -0.86 -6.54
N GLN A 96 -22.29 -1.03 -5.80
CA GLN A 96 -23.22 0.06 -5.46
C GLN A 96 -22.51 1.11 -4.58
N ILE A 97 -21.85 0.67 -3.51
CA ILE A 97 -21.13 1.57 -2.60
C ILE A 97 -20.00 2.28 -3.36
N MET A 98 -19.19 1.56 -4.13
CA MET A 98 -18.11 2.11 -4.91
C MET A 98 -18.57 3.23 -5.85
N ARG A 99 -19.65 3.00 -6.60
CA ARG A 99 -20.23 4.02 -7.50
C ARG A 99 -20.83 5.21 -6.76
N GLY A 100 -21.17 5.05 -5.48
CA GLY A 100 -21.69 6.11 -4.62
C GLY A 100 -20.63 7.02 -4.01
N VAL A 101 -19.34 6.74 -4.24
CA VAL A 101 -18.24 7.60 -3.76
C VAL A 101 -17.93 8.68 -4.81
N PRO A 102 -18.19 9.97 -4.53
CA PRO A 102 -17.76 11.02 -5.44
C PRO A 102 -16.22 11.07 -5.53
N GLU A 103 -15.71 11.18 -6.74
CA GLU A 103 -14.26 11.15 -7.00
C GLU A 103 -13.52 12.30 -6.30
N ASP A 104 -14.09 13.51 -6.34
CA ASP A 104 -13.54 14.69 -5.65
C ASP A 104 -13.44 14.49 -4.14
N ARG A 105 -14.44 13.81 -3.54
CA ARG A 105 -14.42 13.45 -2.12
C ARG A 105 -13.31 12.43 -1.83
N ALA A 106 -13.20 11.38 -2.64
CA ALA A 106 -12.14 10.38 -2.45
C ALA A 106 -10.75 11.02 -2.53
N ASN A 107 -10.49 11.83 -3.54
CA ASN A 107 -9.22 12.55 -3.70
C ASN A 107 -8.94 13.49 -2.53
N ARG A 108 -9.93 14.24 -2.05
CA ARG A 108 -9.80 15.11 -0.87
C ARG A 108 -9.49 14.30 0.39
N ASP A 109 -10.13 13.15 0.59
CA ASP A 109 -9.92 12.27 1.74
C ASP A 109 -8.49 11.68 1.74
N LEU A 110 -7.99 11.31 0.58
CA LEU A 110 -6.63 10.80 0.39
C LEU A 110 -5.56 11.86 0.66
N LEU A 111 -5.74 13.07 0.14
CA LEU A 111 -4.85 14.20 0.43
C LEU A 111 -4.85 14.56 1.92
N ALA A 112 -6.01 14.54 2.56
CA ALA A 112 -6.12 14.75 3.99
C ALA A 112 -5.44 13.64 4.79
N ALA A 113 -5.47 12.38 4.32
CA ALA A 113 -4.77 11.25 4.94
C ALA A 113 -3.25 11.45 4.93
N THR A 114 -2.66 11.88 3.80
CA THR A 114 -1.22 12.16 3.74
C THR A 114 -0.84 13.36 4.62
N ALA A 115 -1.68 14.39 4.67
CA ALA A 115 -1.46 15.53 5.57
C ALA A 115 -1.52 15.10 7.04
N TYR A 116 -2.48 14.26 7.42
CA TYR A 116 -2.58 13.69 8.75
C TYR A 116 -1.32 12.89 9.12
N LEU A 117 -0.87 11.97 8.27
CA LEU A 117 0.36 11.20 8.51
C LEU A 117 1.56 12.12 8.71
N ARG A 118 1.73 13.15 7.89
CA ARG A 118 2.83 14.12 7.99
C ARG A 118 2.80 14.95 9.28
N SER A 119 1.65 15.05 9.94
CA SER A 119 1.49 15.77 11.21
C SER A 119 1.87 14.95 12.45
N LEU A 120 2.03 13.64 12.29
CA LEU A 120 2.34 12.73 13.42
C LEU A 120 3.81 12.85 13.81
N LYS A 121 4.07 12.95 15.12
CA LYS A 121 5.45 13.11 15.67
C LYS A 121 6.37 11.92 15.40
N ASN A 122 5.80 10.73 15.20
CA ASN A 122 6.53 9.48 14.95
C ASN A 122 6.56 9.08 13.48
N VAL A 123 6.16 9.98 12.59
CA VAL A 123 6.23 9.80 11.13
C VAL A 123 7.27 10.75 10.55
N ASP A 124 8.08 10.26 9.62
CA ASP A 124 8.94 11.10 8.80
C ASP A 124 8.08 11.75 7.69
N PRO A 125 7.84 13.07 7.75
CA PRO A 125 6.96 13.73 6.78
C PRO A 125 7.51 13.73 5.35
N LYS A 126 8.80 13.40 5.17
CA LYS A 126 9.46 13.27 3.87
C LYS A 126 9.33 11.86 3.29
N ARG A 127 8.88 10.87 4.05
CA ARG A 127 8.77 9.46 3.66
C ARG A 127 7.34 8.97 3.78
N VAL A 128 6.40 9.67 3.13
CA VAL A 128 4.99 9.30 3.06
C VAL A 128 4.65 8.80 1.66
N GLY A 129 4.04 7.64 1.58
CA GLY A 129 3.59 7.00 0.35
C GLY A 129 2.18 6.45 0.45
N SER A 130 1.77 5.70 -0.56
CA SER A 130 0.48 5.02 -0.62
C SER A 130 0.62 3.58 -1.12
N ILE A 131 -0.33 2.75 -0.74
CA ILE A 131 -0.51 1.39 -1.24
C ILE A 131 -2.00 1.10 -1.33
N GLY A 132 -2.42 0.50 -2.43
CA GLY A 132 -3.80 0.09 -2.61
C GLY A 132 -3.95 -1.08 -3.56
N TRP A 133 -5.13 -1.71 -3.53
CA TRP A 133 -5.46 -2.90 -4.32
C TRP A 133 -6.75 -2.68 -5.09
N CYS A 134 -6.84 -3.14 -6.33
CA CYS A 134 -8.01 -3.00 -7.20
C CYS A 134 -8.42 -1.52 -7.30
N MET A 135 -9.62 -1.15 -6.88
CA MET A 135 -10.07 0.24 -6.75
C MET A 135 -9.03 1.09 -5.99
N GLY A 136 -8.54 0.60 -4.85
CA GLY A 136 -7.52 1.30 -4.03
C GLY A 136 -6.18 1.45 -4.76
N GLY A 137 -5.83 0.53 -5.67
CA GLY A 137 -4.66 0.66 -6.54
C GLY A 137 -4.79 1.86 -7.49
N GLY A 138 -5.97 2.05 -8.09
CA GLY A 138 -6.28 3.24 -8.87
C GLY A 138 -6.17 4.51 -8.03
N TYR A 139 -6.77 4.54 -6.84
CA TYR A 139 -6.65 5.66 -5.91
C TYR A 139 -5.22 5.93 -5.41
N SER A 140 -4.37 4.90 -5.35
CA SER A 140 -2.94 5.11 -5.06
C SER A 140 -2.24 5.88 -6.19
N LEU A 141 -2.62 5.62 -7.45
CA LEU A 141 -2.16 6.40 -8.60
C LEU A 141 -2.72 7.83 -8.56
N ASP A 142 -4.01 8.00 -8.31
CA ASP A 142 -4.65 9.32 -8.21
C ASP A 142 -3.98 10.17 -7.13
N LEU A 143 -3.63 9.56 -6.01
CA LEU A 143 -2.89 10.25 -4.95
C LEU A 143 -1.49 10.67 -5.41
N ALA A 144 -0.79 9.85 -6.20
CA ALA A 144 0.51 10.22 -6.77
C ALA A 144 0.41 11.38 -7.77
N VAL A 145 -0.71 11.48 -8.48
CA VAL A 145 -1.02 12.61 -9.40
C VAL A 145 -1.31 13.90 -8.64
N ASN A 146 -2.03 13.79 -7.50
CA ASN A 146 -2.58 14.95 -6.78
C ASN A 146 -1.71 15.41 -5.58
N ASP A 147 -0.79 14.56 -5.08
CA ASP A 147 0.13 14.93 -3.99
C ASP A 147 1.59 14.97 -4.50
N PRO A 148 2.11 16.13 -4.89
CA PRO A 148 3.47 16.24 -5.42
C PRO A 148 4.57 15.91 -4.40
N LYS A 149 4.21 15.77 -3.11
CA LYS A 149 5.10 15.38 -2.01
C LYS A 149 5.06 13.89 -1.71
N LEU A 150 4.19 13.13 -2.38
CA LEU A 150 4.16 11.67 -2.22
C LEU A 150 5.49 11.07 -2.68
N LYS A 151 6.04 10.14 -1.90
CA LYS A 151 7.34 9.55 -2.19
C LYS A 151 7.27 8.26 -2.96
N VAL A 152 6.26 7.45 -2.70
CA VAL A 152 6.03 6.18 -3.40
C VAL A 152 4.54 5.94 -3.56
N ALA A 153 4.16 5.41 -4.70
CA ALA A 153 2.83 4.87 -4.96
C ALA A 153 2.93 3.39 -5.32
N VAL A 154 2.27 2.55 -4.53
CA VAL A 154 2.19 1.12 -4.79
C VAL A 154 0.81 0.80 -5.35
N ILE A 155 0.79 0.34 -6.60
CA ILE A 155 -0.42 0.10 -7.40
C ILE A 155 -0.56 -1.41 -7.61
N ASN A 156 -1.44 -2.05 -6.84
CA ASN A 156 -1.73 -3.46 -7.06
C ASN A 156 -2.99 -3.57 -7.92
N TYR A 157 -2.85 -4.04 -9.17
CA TYR A 157 -3.92 -4.28 -10.14
C TYR A 157 -5.01 -3.20 -10.14
N GLY A 158 -4.58 -1.94 -10.04
CA GLY A 158 -5.45 -0.76 -10.10
C GLY A 158 -5.53 -0.18 -11.50
N HIS A 159 -6.59 0.61 -11.73
CA HIS A 159 -6.72 1.35 -12.97
C HIS A 159 -5.53 2.29 -13.21
N LEU A 160 -5.11 2.41 -14.47
CA LEU A 160 -3.97 3.23 -14.87
C LEU A 160 -4.43 4.43 -15.69
N ALA A 161 -3.85 5.59 -15.43
CA ALA A 161 -3.96 6.74 -16.31
C ALA A 161 -3.11 6.52 -17.58
N ALA A 162 -3.60 6.97 -18.72
CA ALA A 162 -2.92 6.80 -19.99
C ALA A 162 -2.49 8.13 -20.63
N ASP A 163 -3.03 9.26 -20.17
CA ASP A 163 -2.72 10.56 -20.76
C ASP A 163 -1.44 11.17 -20.17
N GLU A 164 -0.62 11.70 -21.05
CA GLU A 164 0.69 12.25 -20.72
C GLU A 164 0.63 13.44 -19.76
N ALA A 165 -0.41 14.27 -19.85
CA ALA A 165 -0.57 15.45 -19.00
C ALA A 165 -0.79 15.08 -17.54
N THR A 166 -1.54 14.00 -17.29
CA THR A 166 -1.74 13.43 -15.97
C THR A 166 -0.45 12.78 -15.45
N LEU A 167 0.23 11.97 -16.26
CA LEU A 167 1.44 11.27 -15.85
C LEU A 167 2.60 12.23 -15.52
N LYS A 168 2.70 13.38 -16.17
CA LYS A 168 3.68 14.43 -15.87
C LYS A 168 3.60 14.97 -14.44
N LYS A 169 2.44 14.91 -13.80
CA LYS A 169 2.23 15.37 -12.43
C LYS A 169 2.83 14.44 -11.38
N ILE A 170 3.08 13.17 -11.73
CA ILE A 170 3.60 12.16 -10.81
C ILE A 170 5.07 12.48 -10.49
N ASN A 171 5.38 12.70 -9.23
CA ASN A 171 6.75 12.84 -8.72
C ASN A 171 7.18 11.64 -7.86
N ALA A 172 6.23 10.79 -7.47
CA ALA A 172 6.47 9.60 -6.67
C ALA A 172 7.19 8.51 -7.47
N ASP A 173 8.00 7.71 -6.78
CA ASP A 173 8.44 6.42 -7.31
C ASP A 173 7.22 5.49 -7.39
N VAL A 174 7.11 4.73 -8.48
CA VAL A 174 5.94 3.86 -8.73
C VAL A 174 6.36 2.40 -8.68
N LEU A 175 5.68 1.63 -7.84
CA LEU A 175 5.73 0.17 -7.87
C LEU A 175 4.37 -0.35 -8.33
N GLY A 176 4.35 -1.08 -9.44
CA GLY A 176 3.13 -1.65 -10.00
C GLY A 176 3.14 -3.18 -9.99
N ILE A 177 2.03 -3.80 -9.60
CA ILE A 177 1.86 -5.25 -9.54
C ILE A 177 0.58 -5.61 -10.29
N PHE A 178 0.71 -6.36 -11.39
CA PHE A 178 -0.39 -6.66 -12.31
C PHE A 178 -0.45 -8.12 -12.70
N GLY A 179 -1.63 -8.58 -13.11
CA GLY A 179 -1.85 -9.91 -13.64
C GLY A 179 -1.78 -9.92 -15.18
N GLY A 180 -1.10 -10.92 -15.76
CA GLY A 180 -1.01 -11.10 -17.21
C GLY A 180 -2.31 -11.55 -17.86
N GLN A 181 -3.27 -12.08 -17.06
CA GLN A 181 -4.59 -12.52 -17.52
C GLN A 181 -5.71 -11.56 -17.07
N ASP A 182 -5.38 -10.39 -16.57
CA ASP A 182 -6.37 -9.38 -16.19
C ASP A 182 -6.99 -8.76 -17.46
N LYS A 183 -8.27 -9.03 -17.69
CA LYS A 183 -9.01 -8.49 -18.84
C LYS A 183 -9.39 -7.02 -18.68
N GLY A 184 -9.43 -6.52 -17.45
CA GLY A 184 -9.75 -5.13 -17.14
C GLY A 184 -8.53 -4.20 -17.28
N ILE A 185 -7.31 -4.76 -17.11
CA ILE A 185 -6.05 -4.03 -17.20
C ILE A 185 -5.10 -4.79 -18.15
N PRO A 186 -5.23 -4.59 -19.47
CA PRO A 186 -4.41 -5.31 -20.45
C PRO A 186 -2.92 -5.07 -20.25
N VAL A 187 -2.10 -6.11 -20.46
CA VAL A 187 -0.64 -6.06 -20.34
C VAL A 187 -0.02 -4.93 -21.16
N ASP A 188 -0.57 -4.67 -22.35
CA ASP A 188 -0.05 -3.60 -23.22
C ASP A 188 -0.27 -2.22 -22.59
N SER A 189 -1.40 -1.97 -21.90
CA SER A 189 -1.61 -0.72 -21.17
C SER A 189 -0.64 -0.56 -20.00
N VAL A 190 -0.32 -1.65 -19.31
CA VAL A 190 0.68 -1.65 -18.24
C VAL A 190 2.08 -1.31 -18.77
N LYS A 191 2.49 -1.94 -19.88
CA LYS A 191 3.77 -1.65 -20.53
C LYS A 191 3.85 -0.23 -21.07
N GLN A 192 2.75 0.29 -21.63
CA GLN A 192 2.68 1.67 -22.08
C GLN A 192 2.84 2.65 -20.93
N PHE A 193 2.14 2.45 -19.84
CA PHE A 193 2.26 3.24 -18.60
C PHE A 193 3.71 3.25 -18.09
N GLU A 194 4.34 2.09 -18.00
CA GLU A 194 5.74 1.96 -17.59
C GLU A 194 6.68 2.75 -18.52
N ALA A 195 6.53 2.56 -19.82
CA ALA A 195 7.36 3.22 -20.82
C ALA A 195 7.21 4.75 -20.78
N GLN A 196 6.00 5.26 -20.64
CA GLN A 196 5.73 6.69 -20.54
C GLN A 196 6.38 7.30 -19.29
N LEU A 197 6.22 6.68 -18.12
CA LEU A 197 6.85 7.17 -16.89
C LEU A 197 8.37 7.13 -16.96
N LYS A 198 8.95 6.06 -17.51
CA LYS A 198 10.42 5.96 -17.74
C LYS A 198 10.92 7.03 -18.69
N ALA A 199 10.20 7.32 -19.77
CA ALA A 199 10.53 8.38 -20.70
C ALA A 199 10.51 9.78 -20.05
N MET A 200 9.70 9.97 -19.02
CA MET A 200 9.66 11.19 -18.20
C MET A 200 10.73 11.20 -17.09
N GLY A 201 11.64 10.23 -17.04
CA GLY A 201 12.70 10.12 -16.04
C GLY A 201 12.19 9.72 -14.65
N ARG A 202 11.01 9.09 -14.55
CA ARG A 202 10.45 8.62 -13.27
C ARG A 202 11.02 7.25 -12.90
N THR A 203 11.17 7.01 -11.60
CA THR A 203 11.51 5.68 -11.08
C THR A 203 10.25 4.80 -11.11
N VAL A 204 10.30 3.73 -11.89
CA VAL A 204 9.17 2.81 -12.08
C VAL A 204 9.67 1.38 -12.03
N ASP A 205 9.00 0.56 -11.23
CA ASP A 205 9.23 -0.88 -11.14
C ASP A 205 7.88 -1.60 -11.32
N ILE A 206 7.73 -2.35 -12.40
CA ILE A 206 6.48 -3.05 -12.77
C ILE A 206 6.71 -4.54 -12.78
N HIS A 207 5.87 -5.25 -12.03
CA HIS A 207 5.82 -6.71 -12.01
C HIS A 207 4.52 -7.21 -12.62
N ILE A 208 4.64 -8.00 -13.70
CA ILE A 208 3.50 -8.66 -14.34
C ILE A 208 3.62 -10.16 -14.09
N PHE A 209 2.62 -10.73 -13.45
CA PHE A 209 2.52 -12.18 -13.19
C PHE A 209 1.72 -12.85 -14.30
N PRO A 210 2.37 -13.60 -15.22
CA PRO A 210 1.75 -14.06 -16.46
C PRO A 210 0.49 -14.90 -16.28
N ASP A 211 0.44 -15.71 -15.23
CA ASP A 211 -0.62 -16.66 -14.96
C ASP A 211 -1.70 -16.15 -13.99
N ALA A 212 -1.59 -14.89 -13.55
CA ALA A 212 -2.52 -14.30 -12.61
C ALA A 212 -3.58 -13.45 -13.31
N GLY A 213 -4.85 -13.62 -12.88
CA GLY A 213 -5.97 -12.75 -13.23
C GLY A 213 -6.35 -11.82 -12.09
N MET A 214 -7.50 -11.14 -12.17
CA MET A 214 -8.05 -10.36 -11.06
C MET A 214 -9.13 -11.16 -10.31
N PRO A 215 -9.13 -11.24 -8.96
CA PRO A 215 -8.09 -10.73 -8.04
C PRO A 215 -6.77 -11.49 -8.20
N LEU A 216 -5.67 -10.80 -7.97
CA LEU A 216 -4.34 -11.34 -8.19
C LEU A 216 -4.06 -12.48 -7.18
N ARG A 217 -4.36 -13.71 -7.57
CA ARG A 217 -3.96 -14.92 -6.84
C ARG A 217 -2.62 -15.37 -7.38
N ILE A 218 -1.54 -15.04 -6.69
CA ILE A 218 -0.20 -15.54 -7.03
C ILE A 218 -0.13 -17.00 -6.60
N PRO A 219 0.17 -17.95 -7.52
CA PRO A 219 0.37 -19.35 -7.12
C PRO A 219 1.51 -19.45 -6.11
N THR A 220 1.30 -20.20 -5.03
CA THR A 220 2.23 -20.38 -3.90
C THR A 220 3.59 -21.01 -4.26
N THR A 221 3.77 -21.42 -5.51
CA THR A 221 4.97 -22.14 -5.98
C THR A 221 6.07 -21.25 -6.54
N SER A 222 5.79 -19.97 -6.82
CA SER A 222 6.82 -19.03 -7.27
C SER A 222 7.17 -18.07 -6.13
N LYS A 223 8.27 -18.34 -5.41
CA LYS A 223 8.92 -17.30 -4.60
C LYS A 223 9.32 -16.20 -5.58
N PRO A 224 8.82 -14.96 -5.42
CA PRO A 224 9.38 -13.86 -6.19
C PRO A 224 10.84 -13.70 -5.76
N THR A 225 11.75 -13.94 -6.68
CA THR A 225 13.14 -13.51 -6.52
C THR A 225 13.11 -11.99 -6.60
N VAL A 226 13.10 -11.35 -5.43
CA VAL A 226 13.31 -9.91 -5.33
C VAL A 226 14.70 -9.62 -5.92
N PRO A 227 14.81 -8.73 -6.92
CA PRO A 227 16.10 -8.28 -7.37
C PRO A 227 16.83 -7.62 -6.21
N THR A 228 18.02 -8.14 -5.84
CA THR A 228 18.84 -7.65 -4.73
C THR A 228 19.59 -6.34 -5.05
N THR A 229 19.18 -5.61 -6.05
CA THR A 229 19.75 -4.30 -6.35
C THR A 229 19.07 -3.25 -5.47
N ARG A 230 19.73 -2.93 -4.38
CA ARG A 230 19.39 -1.82 -3.48
C ARG A 230 19.23 -0.52 -4.27
N PRO A 231 18.04 0.13 -4.27
CA PRO A 231 17.95 1.52 -4.69
C PRO A 231 18.79 2.39 -3.74
N ARG A 232 19.49 3.38 -4.25
CA ARG A 232 20.42 4.21 -3.47
C ARG A 232 19.75 5.09 -2.40
N HIS A 233 18.44 5.07 -2.24
CA HIS A 233 17.69 5.91 -1.32
C HIS A 233 16.53 5.16 -0.64
N GLY A 234 16.76 4.63 0.55
CA GLY A 234 15.75 4.12 1.48
C GLY A 234 15.30 2.66 1.25
N PRO A 235 14.65 2.03 2.24
CA PRO A 235 14.15 0.67 2.09
C PRO A 235 12.99 0.66 1.10
N THR A 236 13.14 -0.13 0.04
CA THR A 236 12.03 -0.49 -0.85
C THR A 236 10.97 -1.21 -0.03
N PRO A 237 9.67 -0.88 -0.16
CA PRO A 237 8.63 -1.63 0.51
C PRO A 237 8.66 -3.07 0.01
N LEU A 238 9.11 -3.99 0.87
CA LEU A 238 9.00 -5.42 0.62
C LEU A 238 7.53 -5.78 0.80
N ILE A 239 6.79 -5.84 -0.28
CA ILE A 239 5.40 -6.30 -0.27
C ILE A 239 5.44 -7.81 -0.27
N PHE A 240 5.33 -8.38 0.92
CA PHE A 240 5.19 -9.81 1.10
C PHE A 240 3.77 -10.25 0.77
N TRP A 241 3.63 -10.94 -0.35
CA TRP A 241 2.51 -11.83 -0.58
C TRP A 241 2.80 -13.15 0.12
N GLN A 242 2.33 -13.31 1.34
CA GLN A 242 2.12 -14.64 1.88
C GLN A 242 0.67 -15.00 1.61
N SER A 243 0.50 -15.99 0.75
CA SER A 243 -0.75 -16.70 0.50
C SER A 243 -1.26 -17.32 1.79
N THR A 244 -2.50 -17.14 2.10
CA THR A 244 -3.32 -18.10 2.83
C THR A 244 -4.09 -18.93 1.84
#